data_72ab3f8104534fb24f10d59937bee395
#
_entry.id   72ab3f8104534fb24f10d59937bee395
#
_cell.length_a   1.000
_cell.length_b   1.000
_cell.length_c   1.000
_cell.angle_alpha   90.00
_cell.angle_beta   90.00
_cell.angle_gamma   90.00
#
_symmetry.space_group_name_H-M   'P 1'
#
loop_
_entity.id
_entity.type
_entity.pdbx_description
1 polymer ?
#
loop_
_entity_poly.entity_id
_entity_poly.type
_entity_poly.pdbx_seq_one_letter_code
_entity_poly.pdbx_strand_id
1 'polypeptide(L)'
;MVKLLIIADDFTGALDTGIQFVNKGIATQVFTKMPEAIGDIDETTEVLVIDSETRPMPAAKAYDAVKNIAGWAKAIKIPIIFKKTDSALRGNIGSELQAVLDGSRHDKVYFLPGYPKIDRCTVNGTHYIQGQLLEKSVFGQDPFEPVKMSYIPDIIAQQTSLKCACVKRNEALNDIKSDERIVICDVEKHKDIEARLDELQEKDELCIIAGCAALAEALADKLRFDAVKPQSYRKSENFLVECGSLNMITQNQLDYAEEHGFSRIHMTVEQKLQKDYYSTQAGLEFLRKMQEECEKDRCLIIDSIDREEDKKGFMEANKLTMNDVRTLIPTAHGHIADHLAANRQDTTILMTGGDTLMGYMKLIGCTQITPVCEIEQGVVVSNLKNHGFVQQIISKSGGFGTKDVLVKIADKILNQK
;
A
#
# COMPACT_ATOMS: atom_id res chain seq x y z
N MET A 1 -20.52 12.30 0.80
CA MET A 1 -21.03 10.92 0.50
C MET A 1 -19.99 10.21 -0.36
N VAL A 2 -19.62 8.98 -0.03
CA VAL A 2 -18.62 8.20 -0.77
C VAL A 2 -19.08 7.93 -2.20
N LYS A 3 -18.29 8.36 -3.18
CA LYS A 3 -18.51 8.19 -4.63
C LYS A 3 -17.74 7.01 -5.21
N LEU A 4 -16.63 6.63 -4.58
CA LEU A 4 -15.75 5.56 -5.01
C LEU A 4 -15.25 4.75 -3.82
N LEU A 5 -15.42 3.42 -3.88
CA LEU A 5 -14.72 2.48 -3.00
C LEU A 5 -13.56 1.85 -3.75
N ILE A 6 -12.39 1.84 -3.12
CA ILE A 6 -11.20 1.12 -3.57
C ILE A 6 -10.97 -0.05 -2.62
N ILE A 7 -10.87 -1.27 -3.15
CA ILE A 7 -10.52 -2.48 -2.40
C ILE A 7 -9.10 -2.88 -2.80
N ALA A 8 -8.13 -2.62 -1.94
CA ALA A 8 -6.73 -2.91 -2.20
C ALA A 8 -6.33 -4.28 -1.63
N ASP A 9 -5.42 -4.95 -2.29
CA ASP A 9 -4.90 -6.26 -1.91
C ASP A 9 -3.76 -6.18 -0.88
N ASP A 10 -3.12 -5.00 -0.76
CA ASP A 10 -2.09 -4.70 0.23
C ASP A 10 -2.13 -3.23 0.67
N PHE A 11 -1.55 -2.97 1.86
CA PHE A 11 -1.60 -1.66 2.48
C PHE A 11 -0.80 -0.59 1.73
N THR A 12 0.37 -0.93 1.20
CA THR A 12 1.16 0.00 0.38
C THR A 12 0.36 0.42 -0.85
N GLY A 13 -0.28 -0.55 -1.53
CA GLY A 13 -1.15 -0.27 -2.68
C GLY A 13 -2.37 0.55 -2.32
N ALA A 14 -2.92 0.40 -1.12
CA ALA A 14 -4.01 1.24 -0.62
C ALA A 14 -3.60 2.71 -0.52
N LEU A 15 -2.43 2.98 0.09
CA LEU A 15 -1.90 4.34 0.22
C LEU A 15 -1.48 4.93 -1.14
N ASP A 16 -0.75 4.18 -1.97
CA ASP A 16 -0.30 4.60 -3.31
C ASP A 16 -1.49 4.94 -4.23
N THR A 17 -2.60 4.28 -4.02
CA THR A 17 -3.83 4.50 -4.79
C THR A 17 -4.63 5.68 -4.22
N GLY A 18 -4.79 5.74 -2.91
CA GLY A 18 -5.51 6.82 -2.23
C GLY A 18 -4.87 8.20 -2.46
N ILE A 19 -3.53 8.25 -2.48
CA ILE A 19 -2.82 9.52 -2.68
C ILE A 19 -3.06 10.16 -4.05
N GLN A 20 -3.42 9.39 -5.08
CA GLN A 20 -3.72 9.93 -6.40
C GLN A 20 -4.94 10.88 -6.34
N PHE A 21 -5.90 10.58 -5.50
CA PHE A 21 -7.08 11.42 -5.25
C PHE A 21 -6.75 12.62 -4.36
N VAL A 22 -5.99 12.39 -3.30
CA VAL A 22 -5.56 13.47 -2.37
C VAL A 22 -4.75 14.54 -3.08
N ASN A 23 -3.86 14.16 -4.00
CA ASN A 23 -3.07 15.09 -4.81
C ASN A 23 -3.96 16.03 -5.68
N LYS A 24 -5.20 15.62 -5.94
CA LYS A 24 -6.22 16.43 -6.63
C LYS A 24 -7.16 17.17 -5.66
N GLY A 25 -6.90 17.10 -4.35
CA GLY A 25 -7.72 17.73 -3.32
C GLY A 25 -9.00 16.97 -2.99
N ILE A 26 -9.10 15.70 -3.35
CA ILE A 26 -10.30 14.88 -3.13
C ILE A 26 -10.18 14.21 -1.75
N ALA A 27 -11.21 14.38 -0.92
CA ALA A 27 -11.26 13.85 0.43
C ALA A 27 -11.24 12.31 0.42
N THR A 28 -10.15 11.74 0.94
CA THR A 28 -9.85 10.30 0.88
C THR A 28 -9.51 9.77 2.26
N GLN A 29 -10.11 8.64 2.65
CA GLN A 29 -9.76 7.90 3.85
C GLN A 29 -9.33 6.48 3.50
N VAL A 30 -8.34 5.96 4.23
CA VAL A 30 -7.83 4.59 4.08
C VAL A 30 -8.07 3.83 5.38
N PHE A 31 -8.72 2.68 5.28
CA PHE A 31 -8.98 1.77 6.39
C PHE A 31 -8.21 0.47 6.21
N THR A 32 -7.66 -0.07 7.30
CA THR A 32 -6.95 -1.37 7.34
C THR A 32 -7.89 -2.55 7.56
N LYS A 33 -9.17 -2.28 7.71
CA LYS A 33 -10.28 -3.25 7.76
C LYS A 33 -11.56 -2.55 7.36
N MET A 34 -12.59 -3.30 7.02
CA MET A 34 -13.91 -2.73 6.75
C MET A 34 -14.40 -1.91 7.96
N PRO A 35 -14.90 -0.68 7.77
CA PRO A 35 -15.50 0.11 8.84
C PRO A 35 -16.63 -0.65 9.56
N GLU A 36 -16.70 -0.54 10.87
CA GLU A 36 -17.72 -1.23 11.68
C GLU A 36 -19.10 -0.55 11.53
N ALA A 37 -19.09 0.79 11.36
CA ALA A 37 -20.27 1.57 11.09
C ALA A 37 -20.01 2.63 10.01
N ILE A 38 -21.07 3.08 9.34
CA ILE A 38 -20.98 4.18 8.36
C ILE A 38 -20.49 5.47 9.03
N GLY A 39 -20.79 5.65 10.31
CA GLY A 39 -20.35 6.81 11.11
C GLY A 39 -18.84 6.84 11.40
N ASP A 40 -18.09 5.78 11.11
CA ASP A 40 -16.63 5.78 11.19
C ASP A 40 -16.00 6.50 9.98
N ILE A 41 -16.77 6.70 8.91
CA ILE A 41 -16.36 7.40 7.71
C ILE A 41 -16.72 8.87 7.86
N ASP A 42 -15.75 9.77 7.69
CA ASP A 42 -15.99 11.20 7.75
C ASP A 42 -17.01 11.63 6.67
N GLU A 43 -17.93 12.51 7.01
CA GLU A 43 -19.00 12.95 6.11
C GLU A 43 -18.48 13.58 4.80
N THR A 44 -17.29 14.15 4.84
CA THR A 44 -16.63 14.77 3.68
C THR A 44 -15.98 13.78 2.76
N THR A 45 -15.81 12.51 3.17
CA THR A 45 -15.09 11.49 2.39
C THR A 45 -15.83 11.17 1.11
N GLU A 46 -15.13 11.31 -0.02
CA GLU A 46 -15.62 10.97 -1.34
C GLU A 46 -14.98 9.69 -1.89
N VAL A 47 -13.73 9.40 -1.50
CA VAL A 47 -13.01 8.18 -1.85
C VAL A 47 -12.69 7.41 -0.58
N LEU A 48 -13.21 6.21 -0.49
CA LEU A 48 -12.95 5.28 0.59
C LEU A 48 -12.02 4.17 0.08
N VAL A 49 -10.89 3.97 0.75
CA VAL A 49 -9.97 2.88 0.45
C VAL A 49 -10.02 1.87 1.60
N ILE A 50 -10.21 0.61 1.28
CA ILE A 50 -10.12 -0.49 2.25
C ILE A 50 -8.98 -1.40 1.83
N ASP A 51 -7.98 -1.51 2.69
CA ASP A 51 -6.96 -2.56 2.59
C ASP A 51 -7.57 -3.88 3.08
N SER A 52 -7.57 -4.87 2.20
CA SER A 52 -8.09 -6.20 2.52
C SER A 52 -7.00 -7.19 2.97
N GLU A 53 -5.71 -6.82 2.85
CA GLU A 53 -4.54 -7.68 3.11
C GLU A 53 -4.63 -9.06 2.45
N THR A 54 -5.27 -9.17 1.30
CA THR A 54 -5.61 -10.44 0.65
C THR A 54 -4.50 -11.03 -0.19
N ARG A 55 -3.46 -10.24 -0.53
CA ARG A 55 -2.35 -10.71 -1.39
C ARG A 55 -1.70 -12.00 -0.89
N PRO A 56 -1.29 -12.13 0.39
CA PRO A 56 -0.65 -13.34 0.91
C PRO A 56 -1.65 -14.44 1.33
N MET A 57 -2.96 -14.19 1.21
CA MET A 57 -3.98 -15.15 1.64
C MET A 57 -4.16 -16.30 0.65
N PRO A 58 -4.64 -17.47 1.10
CA PRO A 58 -5.20 -18.46 0.20
C PRO A 58 -6.37 -17.89 -0.61
N ALA A 59 -6.47 -18.24 -1.88
CA ALA A 59 -7.44 -17.68 -2.84
C ALA A 59 -8.90 -17.70 -2.34
N ALA A 60 -9.32 -18.76 -1.65
CA ALA A 60 -10.68 -18.84 -1.08
C ALA A 60 -10.93 -17.78 0.02
N LYS A 61 -9.94 -17.52 0.89
CA LYS A 61 -10.05 -16.49 1.93
C LYS A 61 -10.03 -15.08 1.33
N ALA A 62 -9.17 -14.86 0.33
CA ALA A 62 -9.13 -13.61 -0.42
C ALA A 62 -10.48 -13.32 -1.10
N TYR A 63 -11.08 -14.34 -1.72
CA TYR A 63 -12.42 -14.26 -2.30
C TYR A 63 -13.46 -13.83 -1.27
N ASP A 64 -13.53 -14.52 -0.11
CA ASP A 64 -14.53 -14.20 0.92
C ASP A 64 -14.37 -12.77 1.45
N ALA A 65 -13.15 -12.34 1.71
CA ALA A 65 -12.86 -10.98 2.19
C ALA A 65 -13.32 -9.92 1.19
N VAL A 66 -12.90 -10.01 -0.07
CA VAL A 66 -13.25 -9.05 -1.12
C VAL A 66 -14.75 -9.06 -1.43
N LYS A 67 -15.38 -10.24 -1.47
CA LYS A 67 -16.83 -10.38 -1.67
C LYS A 67 -17.64 -9.69 -0.58
N ASN A 68 -17.22 -9.84 0.67
CA ASN A 68 -17.88 -9.19 1.81
C ASN A 68 -17.80 -7.66 1.70
N ILE A 69 -16.64 -7.12 1.38
CA ILE A 69 -16.43 -5.67 1.21
C ILE A 69 -17.27 -5.15 0.03
N ALA A 70 -17.26 -5.84 -1.12
CA ALA A 70 -18.05 -5.45 -2.29
C ALA A 70 -19.56 -5.52 -2.02
N GLY A 71 -20.02 -6.53 -1.27
CA GLY A 71 -21.40 -6.70 -0.85
C GLY A 71 -21.85 -5.57 0.10
N TRP A 72 -20.99 -5.18 1.04
CA TRP A 72 -21.22 -4.05 1.92
C TRP A 72 -21.32 -2.73 1.12
N ALA A 73 -20.40 -2.49 0.19
CA ALA A 73 -20.44 -1.30 -0.67
C ALA A 73 -21.74 -1.17 -1.46
N LYS A 74 -22.23 -2.29 -1.99
CA LYS A 74 -23.53 -2.35 -2.65
C LYS A 74 -24.67 -2.02 -1.70
N ALA A 75 -24.67 -2.56 -0.48
CA ALA A 75 -25.71 -2.32 0.51
C ALA A 75 -25.84 -0.84 0.89
N ILE A 76 -24.71 -0.12 0.97
CA ILE A 76 -24.68 1.32 1.24
C ILE A 76 -24.69 2.19 -0.03
N LYS A 77 -24.87 1.56 -1.21
CA LYS A 77 -25.05 2.21 -2.51
C LYS A 77 -23.86 3.05 -2.97
N ILE A 78 -22.64 2.61 -2.75
CA ILE A 78 -21.46 3.22 -3.38
C ILE A 78 -21.52 2.94 -4.89
N PRO A 79 -21.50 3.96 -5.76
CA PRO A 79 -21.78 3.77 -7.19
C PRO A 79 -20.64 3.08 -7.95
N ILE A 80 -19.38 3.29 -7.54
CA ILE A 80 -18.21 2.74 -8.25
C ILE A 80 -17.35 1.95 -7.27
N ILE A 81 -16.97 0.73 -7.67
CA ILE A 81 -16.01 -0.11 -6.95
C ILE A 81 -14.78 -0.29 -7.84
N PHE A 82 -13.64 0.08 -7.31
CA PHE A 82 -12.33 -0.15 -7.92
C PHE A 82 -11.58 -1.23 -7.16
N LYS A 83 -11.38 -2.40 -7.78
CA LYS A 83 -10.50 -3.44 -7.24
C LYS A 83 -9.05 -3.12 -7.61
N LYS A 84 -8.30 -2.62 -6.63
CA LYS A 84 -6.86 -2.37 -6.77
C LYS A 84 -6.09 -3.68 -6.73
N THR A 85 -5.26 -3.90 -7.73
CA THR A 85 -4.40 -5.08 -7.85
C THR A 85 -2.92 -4.69 -7.85
N ASP A 86 -2.05 -5.64 -7.54
CA ASP A 86 -0.62 -5.43 -7.75
C ASP A 86 -0.31 -5.19 -9.23
N SER A 87 0.54 -4.22 -9.53
CA SER A 87 0.90 -3.87 -10.90
C SER A 87 1.89 -4.85 -11.56
N ALA A 88 2.37 -5.87 -10.81
CA ALA A 88 3.06 -7.04 -11.32
C ALA A 88 2.19 -8.32 -11.23
N LEU A 89 0.89 -8.17 -10.99
CA LEU A 89 -0.11 -9.24 -10.96
C LEU A 89 0.18 -10.36 -9.94
N ARG A 90 0.87 -10.04 -8.82
CA ARG A 90 1.04 -10.96 -7.70
C ARG A 90 -0.28 -11.14 -6.95
N GLY A 91 -0.40 -12.26 -6.24
CA GLY A 91 -1.55 -12.53 -5.35
C GLY A 91 -2.75 -13.17 -6.04
N ASN A 92 -3.93 -12.81 -5.60
CA ASN A 92 -5.18 -13.53 -5.89
C ASN A 92 -6.04 -12.89 -7.00
N ILE A 93 -5.42 -12.52 -8.12
CA ILE A 93 -6.05 -11.72 -9.18
C ILE A 93 -7.41 -12.29 -9.64
N GLY A 94 -7.45 -13.55 -10.07
CA GLY A 94 -8.68 -14.17 -10.59
C GLY A 94 -9.76 -14.31 -9.51
N SER A 95 -9.38 -14.76 -8.32
CA SER A 95 -10.26 -14.95 -7.17
C SER A 95 -10.90 -13.63 -6.72
N GLU A 96 -10.12 -12.55 -6.65
CA GLU A 96 -10.59 -11.23 -6.19
C GLU A 96 -11.45 -10.52 -7.26
N LEU A 97 -11.14 -10.68 -8.56
CA LEU A 97 -12.00 -10.17 -9.64
C LEU A 97 -13.36 -10.87 -9.65
N GLN A 98 -13.39 -12.20 -9.42
CA GLN A 98 -14.64 -12.90 -9.24
C GLN A 98 -15.39 -12.41 -8.00
N ALA A 99 -14.69 -12.27 -6.87
CA ALA A 99 -15.27 -11.85 -5.60
C ALA A 99 -15.97 -10.49 -5.67
N VAL A 100 -15.34 -9.51 -6.36
CA VAL A 100 -15.95 -8.18 -6.51
C VAL A 100 -17.23 -8.24 -7.34
N LEU A 101 -17.29 -9.06 -8.39
CA LEU A 101 -18.50 -9.29 -9.19
C LEU A 101 -19.63 -9.92 -8.37
N ASP A 102 -19.30 -11.00 -7.64
CA ASP A 102 -20.29 -11.75 -6.88
C ASP A 102 -20.83 -10.94 -5.70
N GLY A 103 -19.98 -10.14 -5.02
CA GLY A 103 -20.38 -9.26 -3.93
C GLY A 103 -21.23 -8.09 -4.40
N SER A 104 -20.79 -7.38 -5.43
CA SER A 104 -21.49 -6.22 -6.00
C SER A 104 -22.72 -6.61 -6.83
N ARG A 105 -22.78 -7.88 -7.30
CA ARG A 105 -23.80 -8.41 -8.24
C ARG A 105 -23.84 -7.65 -9.56
N HIS A 106 -22.68 -7.24 -10.07
CA HIS A 106 -22.54 -6.71 -11.42
C HIS A 106 -22.12 -7.82 -12.40
N ASP A 107 -22.39 -7.62 -13.67
CA ASP A 107 -22.16 -8.64 -14.69
C ASP A 107 -20.72 -8.64 -15.17
N LYS A 108 -20.07 -7.48 -15.25
CA LYS A 108 -18.72 -7.35 -15.78
C LYS A 108 -17.79 -6.53 -14.89
N VAL A 109 -16.50 -6.85 -14.94
CA VAL A 109 -15.41 -6.04 -14.39
C VAL A 109 -14.43 -5.70 -15.52
N TYR A 110 -14.07 -4.43 -15.64
CA TYR A 110 -13.12 -3.95 -16.61
C TYR A 110 -11.75 -3.83 -15.96
N PHE A 111 -10.79 -4.65 -16.45
CA PHE A 111 -9.49 -4.79 -15.85
C PHE A 111 -8.41 -4.12 -16.71
N LEU A 112 -7.82 -3.03 -16.20
CA LEU A 112 -6.77 -2.22 -16.80
C LEU A 112 -5.47 -2.34 -15.99
N PRO A 113 -4.69 -3.41 -16.17
CA PRO A 113 -3.56 -3.72 -15.25
C PRO A 113 -2.29 -2.90 -15.51
N GLY A 114 -2.19 -2.20 -16.64
CA GLY A 114 -0.98 -1.49 -17.04
C GLY A 114 -0.64 -0.28 -16.16
N TYR A 115 0.68 -0.02 -16.00
CA TYR A 115 1.23 1.17 -15.36
C TYR A 115 2.37 1.75 -16.21
N PRO A 116 2.06 2.46 -17.29
CA PRO A 116 3.06 2.89 -18.27
C PRO A 116 4.19 3.75 -17.72
N LYS A 117 3.93 4.59 -16.70
CA LYS A 117 4.93 5.45 -16.06
C LYS A 117 6.12 4.70 -15.45
N ILE A 118 5.94 3.41 -15.14
CA ILE A 118 6.97 2.53 -14.60
C ILE A 118 7.23 1.33 -15.52
N ASP A 119 7.00 1.51 -16.82
CA ASP A 119 7.22 0.50 -17.87
C ASP A 119 6.53 -0.84 -17.61
N ARG A 120 5.27 -0.81 -17.13
CA ARG A 120 4.39 -1.98 -17.00
C ARG A 120 3.24 -1.86 -17.97
N CYS A 121 3.26 -2.69 -19.03
CA CYS A 121 2.33 -2.59 -20.13
C CYS A 121 1.59 -3.91 -20.36
N THR A 122 0.38 -3.82 -20.91
CA THR A 122 -0.39 -4.98 -21.36
C THR A 122 -0.67 -4.86 -22.84
N VAL A 123 -0.28 -5.88 -23.58
CA VAL A 123 -0.41 -5.95 -25.04
C VAL A 123 -0.95 -7.32 -25.45
N ASN A 124 -2.06 -7.35 -26.16
CA ASN A 124 -2.79 -8.58 -26.55
C ASN A 124 -3.04 -9.51 -25.32
N GLY A 125 -3.45 -8.93 -24.19
CA GLY A 125 -3.69 -9.65 -22.95
C GLY A 125 -2.44 -10.18 -22.24
N THR A 126 -1.23 -9.88 -22.73
CA THR A 126 0.05 -10.27 -22.15
C THR A 126 0.68 -9.11 -21.39
N HIS A 127 1.14 -9.34 -20.17
CA HIS A 127 1.74 -8.32 -19.32
C HIS A 127 3.27 -8.31 -19.41
N TYR A 128 3.83 -7.12 -19.52
CA TYR A 128 5.26 -6.87 -19.64
C TYR A 128 5.75 -5.92 -18.55
N ILE A 129 6.95 -6.18 -18.05
CA ILE A 129 7.70 -5.35 -17.10
C ILE A 129 9.00 -4.92 -17.77
N GLN A 130 9.17 -3.61 -18.01
CA GLN A 130 10.36 -3.06 -18.65
C GLN A 130 10.70 -3.80 -19.97
N GLY A 131 9.68 -4.04 -20.79
CA GLY A 131 9.80 -4.73 -22.08
C GLY A 131 10.02 -6.25 -22.01
N GLN A 132 10.13 -6.86 -20.81
CA GLN A 132 10.25 -8.30 -20.61
C GLN A 132 8.90 -8.92 -20.24
N LEU A 133 8.68 -10.18 -20.61
CA LEU A 133 7.55 -10.95 -20.11
C LEU A 133 7.54 -10.95 -18.57
N LEU A 134 6.38 -10.78 -17.95
CA LEU A 134 6.22 -10.73 -16.50
C LEU A 134 6.89 -11.90 -15.78
N GLU A 135 6.70 -13.13 -16.26
CA GLU A 135 7.28 -14.36 -15.70
C GLU A 135 8.83 -14.39 -15.77
N LYS A 136 9.43 -13.61 -16.68
CA LYS A 136 10.89 -13.52 -16.84
C LYS A 136 11.50 -12.33 -16.10
N SER A 137 10.66 -11.47 -15.54
CA SER A 137 11.08 -10.32 -14.74
C SER A 137 11.47 -10.75 -13.32
N VAL A 138 11.92 -9.78 -12.51
CA VAL A 138 12.19 -9.99 -11.08
C VAL A 138 11.00 -10.54 -10.31
N PHE A 139 9.78 -10.29 -10.77
CA PHE A 139 8.55 -10.80 -10.14
C PHE A 139 8.27 -12.28 -10.44
N GLY A 140 8.84 -12.83 -11.51
CA GLY A 140 8.85 -14.27 -11.75
C GLY A 140 9.74 -15.04 -10.79
N GLN A 141 10.67 -14.35 -10.11
CA GLN A 141 11.60 -14.86 -9.12
C GLN A 141 11.29 -14.37 -7.69
N ASP A 142 10.14 -13.72 -7.47
CA ASP A 142 9.72 -13.28 -6.14
C ASP A 142 9.75 -14.47 -5.16
N PRO A 143 10.42 -14.36 -4.00
CA PRO A 143 10.59 -15.50 -3.08
C PRO A 143 9.31 -15.93 -2.40
N PHE A 144 8.29 -15.09 -2.36
CA PHE A 144 7.03 -15.35 -1.66
C PHE A 144 5.86 -15.58 -2.62
N GLU A 145 5.77 -14.75 -3.67
CA GLU A 145 4.63 -14.71 -4.60
C GLU A 145 5.11 -14.66 -6.06
N PRO A 146 5.84 -15.69 -6.54
CA PRO A 146 6.39 -15.69 -7.89
C PRO A 146 5.29 -15.78 -8.94
N VAL A 147 5.25 -14.86 -9.90
CA VAL A 147 4.32 -14.88 -11.03
C VAL A 147 4.92 -15.71 -12.16
N LYS A 148 4.28 -16.82 -12.50
CA LYS A 148 4.80 -17.84 -13.43
C LYS A 148 4.25 -17.74 -14.85
N MET A 149 3.36 -16.80 -15.11
CA MET A 149 2.71 -16.59 -16.39
C MET A 149 2.65 -15.11 -16.73
N SER A 150 2.64 -14.77 -18.01
CA SER A 150 2.53 -13.38 -18.49
C SER A 150 1.22 -13.11 -19.20
N TYR A 151 0.52 -14.15 -19.70
CA TYR A 151 -0.80 -14.03 -20.31
C TYR A 151 -1.87 -13.95 -19.22
N ILE A 152 -2.54 -12.82 -19.13
CA ILE A 152 -3.44 -12.50 -18.01
C ILE A 152 -4.63 -13.44 -17.91
N PRO A 153 -5.29 -13.88 -19.01
CA PRO A 153 -6.34 -14.88 -18.91
C PRO A 153 -5.88 -16.19 -18.25
N ASP A 154 -4.63 -16.62 -18.49
CA ASP A 154 -4.09 -17.83 -17.86
C ASP A 154 -3.82 -17.62 -16.36
N ILE A 155 -3.36 -16.42 -15.95
CA ILE A 155 -3.22 -16.05 -14.54
C ILE A 155 -4.58 -16.13 -13.84
N ILE A 156 -5.62 -15.55 -14.45
CA ILE A 156 -6.99 -15.53 -13.92
C ILE A 156 -7.56 -16.93 -13.84
N ALA A 157 -7.37 -17.76 -14.87
CA ALA A 157 -7.91 -19.12 -14.96
C ALA A 157 -7.37 -20.09 -13.88
N GLN A 158 -6.24 -19.75 -13.23
CA GLN A 158 -5.75 -20.52 -12.08
C GLN A 158 -6.67 -20.44 -10.86
N GLN A 159 -7.48 -19.41 -10.76
CA GLN A 159 -8.23 -19.08 -9.54
C GLN A 159 -9.74 -18.97 -9.75
N THR A 160 -10.21 -18.88 -11.00
CA THR A 160 -11.64 -18.81 -11.33
C THR A 160 -11.94 -19.43 -12.70
N SER A 161 -13.18 -19.90 -12.87
CA SER A 161 -13.70 -20.40 -14.14
C SER A 161 -14.40 -19.31 -14.98
N LEU A 162 -14.42 -18.05 -14.53
CA LEU A 162 -15.02 -16.95 -15.29
C LEU A 162 -14.26 -16.73 -16.59
N LYS A 163 -15.01 -16.54 -17.69
CA LYS A 163 -14.43 -16.27 -18.99
C LYS A 163 -13.92 -14.84 -19.09
N CYS A 164 -12.77 -14.69 -19.76
CA CYS A 164 -12.14 -13.41 -20.04
C CYS A 164 -12.33 -13.02 -21.51
N ALA A 165 -12.57 -11.73 -21.75
CA ALA A 165 -12.35 -11.10 -23.05
C ALA A 165 -11.07 -10.27 -22.97
N CYS A 166 -10.26 -10.27 -24.05
CA CYS A 166 -9.13 -9.34 -24.20
C CYS A 166 -9.49 -8.32 -25.26
N VAL A 167 -9.41 -7.03 -24.90
CA VAL A 167 -9.75 -5.90 -25.78
C VAL A 167 -8.49 -5.06 -25.99
N LYS A 168 -8.08 -4.95 -27.25
CA LYS A 168 -6.92 -4.15 -27.61
C LYS A 168 -7.20 -2.65 -27.43
N ARG A 169 -6.14 -1.87 -27.26
CA ARG A 169 -6.24 -0.42 -27.02
C ARG A 169 -7.08 0.36 -28.05
N ASN A 170 -7.07 -0.10 -29.33
CA ASN A 170 -7.80 0.53 -30.41
C ASN A 170 -9.13 -0.15 -30.74
N GLU A 171 -9.55 -1.17 -30.01
CA GLU A 171 -10.80 -1.88 -30.20
C GLU A 171 -11.85 -1.33 -29.20
N ALA A 172 -13.08 -1.15 -29.70
CA ALA A 172 -14.19 -0.74 -28.85
C ALA A 172 -14.76 -1.93 -28.05
N LEU A 173 -15.46 -1.64 -26.95
CA LEU A 173 -16.13 -2.63 -26.08
C LEU A 173 -17.45 -3.14 -26.68
N ASN A 174 -17.51 -3.39 -28.01
CA ASN A 174 -18.78 -3.69 -28.67
C ASN A 174 -19.09 -5.19 -28.80
N ASP A 175 -18.06 -6.04 -28.85
CA ASP A 175 -18.21 -7.45 -29.21
C ASP A 175 -17.96 -8.41 -28.01
N ILE A 176 -18.13 -7.90 -26.78
CA ILE A 176 -17.94 -8.70 -25.56
C ILE A 176 -19.17 -9.57 -25.34
N LYS A 177 -18.98 -10.89 -25.31
CA LYS A 177 -20.05 -11.84 -25.07
C LYS A 177 -20.61 -11.71 -23.64
N SER A 178 -21.86 -12.11 -23.47
CA SER A 178 -22.54 -12.05 -22.17
C SER A 178 -21.90 -12.92 -21.10
N ASP A 179 -21.22 -14.00 -21.48
CA ASP A 179 -20.54 -14.93 -20.59
C ASP A 179 -19.07 -14.56 -20.31
N GLU A 180 -18.52 -13.55 -21.00
CA GLU A 180 -17.19 -12.97 -20.75
C GLU A 180 -17.31 -11.89 -19.68
N ARG A 181 -17.12 -12.28 -18.43
CA ARG A 181 -17.37 -11.42 -17.26
C ARG A 181 -16.19 -10.59 -16.85
N ILE A 182 -14.96 -10.98 -17.22
CA ILE A 182 -13.73 -10.24 -16.94
C ILE A 182 -13.20 -9.69 -18.25
N VAL A 183 -13.20 -8.37 -18.38
CA VAL A 183 -12.78 -7.69 -19.62
C VAL A 183 -11.41 -7.08 -19.41
N ILE A 184 -10.38 -7.72 -19.96
CA ILE A 184 -8.99 -7.28 -19.88
C ILE A 184 -8.74 -6.28 -20.98
N CYS A 185 -8.41 -5.05 -20.64
CA CYS A 185 -8.12 -3.98 -21.58
C CYS A 185 -6.62 -3.75 -21.69
N ASP A 186 -6.08 -3.76 -22.88
CA ASP A 186 -4.68 -3.46 -23.15
C ASP A 186 -4.35 -2.02 -22.78
N VAL A 187 -3.18 -1.82 -22.17
CA VAL A 187 -2.66 -0.52 -21.73
C VAL A 187 -1.17 -0.46 -22.05
N GLU A 188 -0.79 0.37 -23.00
CA GLU A 188 0.61 0.69 -23.32
C GLU A 188 0.98 2.11 -22.91
N LYS A 189 0.02 3.03 -22.91
CA LYS A 189 0.19 4.44 -22.55
C LYS A 189 -0.91 4.88 -21.60
N HIS A 190 -0.66 5.94 -20.83
CA HIS A 190 -1.67 6.48 -19.91
C HIS A 190 -2.97 6.89 -20.65
N LYS A 191 -2.85 7.42 -21.85
CA LYS A 191 -4.01 7.77 -22.71
C LYS A 191 -4.91 6.58 -23.06
N ASP A 192 -4.39 5.34 -23.04
CA ASP A 192 -5.21 4.16 -23.30
C ASP A 192 -6.18 3.93 -22.13
N ILE A 193 -5.75 4.23 -20.88
CA ILE A 193 -6.59 4.20 -19.68
C ILE A 193 -7.67 5.28 -19.79
N GLU A 194 -7.27 6.51 -20.10
CA GLU A 194 -8.20 7.64 -20.25
C GLU A 194 -9.29 7.36 -21.29
N ALA A 195 -8.90 6.87 -22.47
CA ALA A 195 -9.82 6.55 -23.55
C ALA A 195 -10.81 5.42 -23.16
N ARG A 196 -10.33 4.41 -22.44
CA ARG A 196 -11.19 3.32 -21.94
C ARG A 196 -12.18 3.81 -20.89
N LEU A 197 -11.76 4.70 -19.98
CA LEU A 197 -12.65 5.30 -19.00
C LEU A 197 -13.72 6.17 -19.66
N ASP A 198 -13.37 6.95 -20.71
CA ASP A 198 -14.34 7.74 -21.47
C ASP A 198 -15.39 6.84 -22.13
N GLU A 199 -14.98 5.74 -22.77
CA GLU A 199 -15.90 4.78 -23.37
C GLU A 199 -16.83 4.12 -22.35
N LEU A 200 -16.28 3.71 -21.18
CA LEU A 200 -17.08 3.13 -20.10
C LEU A 200 -18.10 4.13 -19.53
N GLN A 201 -17.72 5.40 -19.45
CA GLN A 201 -18.61 6.46 -18.97
C GLN A 201 -19.73 6.76 -19.99
N GLU A 202 -19.40 6.80 -21.28
CA GLU A 202 -20.38 6.98 -22.35
C GLU A 202 -21.40 5.84 -22.43
N LYS A 203 -20.99 4.63 -22.06
CA LYS A 203 -21.84 3.42 -22.05
C LYS A 203 -22.60 3.21 -20.72
N ASP A 204 -22.38 4.07 -19.71
CA ASP A 204 -22.89 3.89 -18.33
C ASP A 204 -22.45 2.55 -17.70
N GLU A 205 -21.24 2.11 -18.03
CA GLU A 205 -20.64 0.83 -17.57
C GLU A 205 -19.50 1.02 -16.57
N LEU A 206 -19.23 2.28 -16.13
CA LEU A 206 -18.19 2.60 -15.17
C LEU A 206 -18.63 2.30 -13.73
N CYS A 207 -18.93 1.04 -13.43
CA CYS A 207 -19.42 0.60 -12.12
C CYS A 207 -18.37 -0.25 -11.38
N ILE A 208 -17.81 -1.27 -12.06
CA ILE A 208 -16.81 -2.18 -11.48
C ILE A 208 -15.59 -2.19 -12.38
N ILE A 209 -14.51 -1.67 -11.83
CA ILE A 209 -13.22 -1.56 -12.53
C ILE A 209 -12.11 -2.18 -11.68
N ALA A 210 -11.04 -2.61 -12.33
CA ALA A 210 -9.87 -3.16 -11.66
C ALA A 210 -8.58 -2.68 -12.33
N GLY A 211 -7.51 -2.59 -11.57
CA GLY A 211 -6.20 -2.15 -12.05
C GLY A 211 -5.26 -1.72 -10.94
N CYS A 212 -4.27 -0.94 -11.29
CA CYS A 212 -3.26 -0.42 -10.36
C CYS A 212 -3.37 1.11 -10.18
N ALA A 213 -2.38 1.74 -9.53
CA ALA A 213 -2.39 3.17 -9.21
C ALA A 213 -2.50 4.08 -10.45
N ALA A 214 -2.07 3.62 -11.65
CA ALA A 214 -2.26 4.37 -12.89
C ALA A 214 -3.75 4.58 -13.25
N LEU A 215 -4.59 3.58 -12.98
CA LEU A 215 -6.04 3.70 -13.14
C LEU A 215 -6.63 4.70 -12.13
N ALA A 216 -6.15 4.70 -10.89
CA ALA A 216 -6.59 5.66 -9.87
C ALA A 216 -6.28 7.10 -10.29
N GLU A 217 -5.09 7.35 -10.82
CA GLU A 217 -4.69 8.67 -11.34
C GLU A 217 -5.67 9.16 -12.41
N ALA A 218 -5.97 8.30 -13.39
CA ALA A 218 -6.91 8.65 -14.46
C ALA A 218 -8.34 8.87 -13.93
N LEU A 219 -8.80 8.05 -12.95
CA LEU A 219 -10.11 8.23 -12.32
C LEU A 219 -10.21 9.55 -11.55
N ALA A 220 -9.16 9.96 -10.87
CA ALA A 220 -9.12 11.22 -10.13
C ALA A 220 -9.29 12.44 -11.05
N ASP A 221 -8.90 12.33 -12.32
CA ASP A 221 -9.10 13.39 -13.33
C ASP A 221 -10.46 13.29 -14.02
N LYS A 222 -11.05 12.10 -14.13
CA LYS A 222 -12.27 11.87 -14.93
C LYS A 222 -13.58 11.96 -14.13
N LEU A 223 -13.55 11.49 -12.87
CA LEU A 223 -14.74 11.53 -12.04
C LEU A 223 -15.00 12.92 -11.44
N ARG A 224 -16.26 13.24 -11.20
CA ARG A 224 -16.64 14.51 -10.57
C ARG A 224 -16.59 14.40 -9.05
N PHE A 225 -15.59 15.06 -8.47
CA PHE A 225 -15.40 15.19 -7.03
C PHE A 225 -15.50 16.65 -6.59
N ASP A 226 -15.82 16.86 -5.31
CA ASP A 226 -15.84 18.19 -4.69
C ASP A 226 -14.45 18.50 -4.14
N ALA A 227 -13.49 18.73 -5.06
CA ALA A 227 -12.10 18.94 -4.70
C ALA A 227 -11.91 20.23 -3.90
N VAL A 228 -11.12 20.14 -2.84
CA VAL A 228 -10.67 21.28 -2.02
C VAL A 228 -9.18 21.49 -2.21
N LYS A 229 -8.65 22.61 -1.69
CA LYS A 229 -7.19 22.82 -1.74
C LYS A 229 -6.48 21.66 -1.03
N PRO A 230 -5.51 20.99 -1.68
CA PRO A 230 -4.75 19.92 -1.05
C PRO A 230 -4.11 20.39 0.26
N GLN A 231 -4.12 19.53 1.27
CA GLN A 231 -3.45 19.78 2.53
C GLN A 231 -1.95 19.66 2.35
N SER A 232 -1.18 20.31 3.23
CA SER A 232 0.27 20.17 3.28
C SER A 232 0.69 19.53 4.60
N TYR A 233 1.88 18.93 4.59
CA TYR A 233 2.48 18.37 5.81
C TYR A 233 2.85 19.49 6.81
N ARG A 234 2.92 19.10 8.10
CA ARG A 234 3.40 19.95 9.18
C ARG A 234 4.91 19.83 9.30
N LYS A 235 5.56 20.92 9.67
CA LYS A 235 6.97 20.90 10.08
C LYS A 235 7.09 20.26 11.47
N SER A 236 8.24 19.67 11.76
CA SER A 236 8.56 19.05 13.05
C SER A 236 9.99 19.38 13.50
N GLU A 237 10.26 19.17 14.78
CA GLU A 237 11.60 19.37 15.35
C GLU A 237 12.52 18.18 15.07
N ASN A 238 11.96 16.98 15.05
CA ASN A 238 12.70 15.74 14.88
C ASN A 238 12.13 14.89 13.75
N PHE A 239 12.99 14.09 13.14
CA PHE A 239 12.65 13.14 12.09
C PHE A 239 13.22 11.76 12.43
N LEU A 240 12.33 10.81 12.64
CA LEU A 240 12.65 9.41 12.93
C LEU A 240 12.38 8.54 11.71
N VAL A 241 13.32 7.67 11.36
CA VAL A 241 13.16 6.65 10.32
C VAL A 241 13.16 5.26 10.96
N GLU A 242 12.00 4.61 10.93
CA GLU A 242 11.80 3.21 11.34
C GLU A 242 11.87 2.30 10.12
N CYS A 243 12.87 1.42 10.05
CA CYS A 243 13.11 0.61 8.87
C CYS A 243 13.07 -0.89 9.14
N GLY A 244 11.93 -1.51 8.82
CA GLY A 244 11.75 -2.98 8.77
C GLY A 244 12.04 -3.60 7.39
N SER A 245 12.42 -2.80 6.39
CA SER A 245 12.61 -3.26 5.02
C SER A 245 13.99 -3.86 4.79
N LEU A 246 14.02 -5.04 4.16
CA LEU A 246 15.25 -5.71 3.70
C LEU A 246 15.67 -5.32 2.27
N ASN A 247 14.94 -4.41 1.61
CA ASN A 247 15.18 -4.04 0.22
C ASN A 247 16.52 -3.29 0.08
N MET A 248 17.36 -3.69 -0.88
CA MET A 248 18.69 -3.09 -1.13
C MET A 248 18.62 -1.60 -1.46
N ILE A 249 17.55 -1.15 -2.13
CA ILE A 249 17.35 0.29 -2.41
C ILE A 249 17.21 1.06 -1.10
N THR A 250 16.42 0.52 -0.16
CA THR A 250 16.26 1.13 1.17
C THR A 250 17.58 1.13 1.94
N GLN A 251 18.33 0.02 1.93
CA GLN A 251 19.64 -0.05 2.62
C GLN A 251 20.59 1.05 2.12
N ASN A 252 20.70 1.21 0.80
CA ASN A 252 21.53 2.28 0.20
C ASN A 252 21.05 3.69 0.59
N GLN A 253 19.75 3.87 0.84
CA GLN A 253 19.19 5.14 1.30
C GLN A 253 19.52 5.42 2.77
N LEU A 254 19.51 4.38 3.61
CA LEU A 254 19.91 4.49 5.02
C LEU A 254 21.41 4.80 5.14
N ASP A 255 22.25 4.09 4.39
CA ASP A 255 23.71 4.32 4.37
C ASP A 255 24.02 5.75 3.93
N TYR A 256 23.35 6.24 2.87
CA TYR A 256 23.51 7.61 2.43
C TYR A 256 23.07 8.64 3.48
N ALA A 257 21.96 8.40 4.17
CA ALA A 257 21.47 9.29 5.20
C ALA A 257 22.42 9.34 6.41
N GLU A 258 22.98 8.21 6.83
CA GLU A 258 24.00 8.10 7.87
C GLU A 258 25.27 8.89 7.48
N GLU A 259 25.77 8.75 6.26
CA GLU A 259 26.88 9.55 5.72
C GLU A 259 26.59 11.08 5.71
N HIS A 260 25.30 11.47 5.75
CA HIS A 260 24.85 12.86 5.71
C HIS A 260 24.24 13.35 7.02
N GLY A 261 24.68 12.79 8.15
CA GLY A 261 24.45 13.33 9.49
C GLY A 261 23.22 12.77 10.22
N PHE A 262 22.64 11.67 9.75
CA PHE A 262 21.68 10.93 10.55
C PHE A 262 22.41 10.01 11.54
N SER A 263 21.96 9.98 12.79
CA SER A 263 22.35 8.92 13.71
C SER A 263 21.64 7.63 13.36
N ARG A 264 22.31 6.49 13.54
CA ARG A 264 21.75 5.19 13.17
C ARG A 264 21.95 4.14 14.26
N ILE A 265 20.86 3.46 14.60
CA ILE A 265 20.82 2.41 15.60
C ILE A 265 20.31 1.12 14.96
N HIS A 266 21.09 0.05 15.11
CA HIS A 266 20.70 -1.29 14.67
C HIS A 266 20.09 -2.06 15.81
N MET A 267 18.92 -2.64 15.59
CA MET A 267 18.26 -3.49 16.58
C MET A 267 18.97 -4.83 16.70
N THR A 268 19.17 -5.32 17.92
CA THR A 268 19.67 -6.68 18.17
C THR A 268 18.60 -7.73 17.84
N VAL A 269 19.00 -9.01 17.77
CA VAL A 269 18.08 -10.12 17.47
C VAL A 269 16.99 -10.24 18.54
N GLU A 270 17.30 -10.00 19.80
CA GLU A 270 16.34 -9.99 20.91
C GLU A 270 15.34 -8.84 20.77
N GLN A 271 15.83 -7.65 20.44
CA GLN A 271 14.96 -6.46 20.20
C GLN A 271 14.00 -6.69 19.05
N LYS A 272 14.42 -7.43 18.01
CA LYS A 272 13.60 -7.74 16.84
C LYS A 272 12.62 -8.88 17.06
N LEU A 273 13.03 -9.95 17.75
CA LEU A 273 12.36 -11.26 17.70
C LEU A 273 11.88 -11.82 19.05
N GLN A 274 12.27 -11.22 20.18
CA GLN A 274 11.75 -11.65 21.48
C GLN A 274 10.36 -11.06 21.71
N LYS A 275 9.35 -11.91 21.83
CA LYS A 275 7.93 -11.52 21.90
C LYS A 275 7.62 -10.40 22.90
N ASP A 276 8.09 -10.53 24.12
CA ASP A 276 7.74 -9.62 25.21
C ASP A 276 8.89 -8.67 25.57
N TYR A 277 9.86 -8.48 24.66
CA TYR A 277 11.05 -7.68 24.93
C TYR A 277 10.73 -6.30 25.50
N TYR A 278 9.82 -5.57 24.90
CA TYR A 278 9.46 -4.20 25.28
C TYR A 278 8.67 -4.10 26.59
N SER A 279 8.26 -5.22 27.18
CA SER A 279 7.68 -5.31 28.53
C SER A 279 8.72 -5.65 29.60
N THR A 280 9.95 -6.00 29.20
CA THR A 280 11.05 -6.29 30.14
C THR A 280 11.75 -5.01 30.61
N GLN A 281 12.52 -5.11 31.72
CA GLN A 281 13.35 -3.99 32.17
C GLN A 281 14.32 -3.52 31.08
N ALA A 282 14.98 -4.45 30.37
CA ALA A 282 15.89 -4.13 29.26
C ALA A 282 15.17 -3.42 28.11
N GLY A 283 13.96 -3.84 27.76
CA GLY A 283 13.14 -3.19 26.73
C GLY A 283 12.72 -1.78 27.12
N LEU A 284 12.31 -1.56 28.36
CA LEU A 284 11.96 -0.23 28.87
C LEU A 284 13.18 0.70 28.93
N GLU A 285 14.35 0.19 29.25
CA GLU A 285 15.62 0.94 29.21
C GLU A 285 16.01 1.28 27.77
N PHE A 286 15.81 0.35 26.84
CA PHE A 286 16.03 0.61 25.42
C PHE A 286 15.10 1.71 24.88
N LEU A 287 13.81 1.68 25.18
CA LEU A 287 12.86 2.72 24.77
C LEU A 287 13.26 4.11 25.32
N ARG A 288 13.68 4.20 26.59
CA ARG A 288 14.19 5.46 27.16
C ARG A 288 15.44 5.94 26.44
N LYS A 289 16.37 5.03 26.12
CA LYS A 289 17.55 5.37 25.34
C LYS A 289 17.18 5.93 23.95
N MET A 290 16.20 5.33 23.27
CA MET A 290 15.73 5.86 21.97
C MET A 290 15.16 7.27 22.10
N GLN A 291 14.45 7.57 23.17
CA GLN A 291 13.97 8.92 23.44
C GLN A 291 15.14 9.90 23.67
N GLU A 292 16.14 9.54 24.46
CA GLU A 292 17.33 10.34 24.70
C GLU A 292 18.13 10.61 23.41
N GLU A 293 18.26 9.60 22.55
CA GLU A 293 18.93 9.77 21.24
C GLU A 293 18.13 10.72 20.32
N CYS A 294 16.79 10.60 20.28
CA CYS A 294 15.94 11.55 19.56
C CYS A 294 16.02 12.98 20.09
N GLU A 295 16.37 13.16 21.38
CA GLU A 295 16.58 14.49 21.98
C GLU A 295 17.91 15.11 21.58
N LYS A 296 18.95 14.29 21.38
CA LYS A 296 20.29 14.75 20.95
C LYS A 296 20.32 15.05 19.45
N ASP A 297 19.74 14.14 18.67
CA ASP A 297 19.89 14.14 17.23
C ASP A 297 18.53 14.39 16.54
N ARG A 298 18.48 15.39 15.69
CA ARG A 298 17.27 15.75 14.96
C ARG A 298 16.81 14.68 13.97
N CYS A 299 17.74 13.86 13.49
CA CYS A 299 17.49 12.78 12.54
C CYS A 299 18.03 11.47 13.10
N LEU A 300 17.14 10.54 13.37
CA LEU A 300 17.50 9.21 13.89
C LEU A 300 16.96 8.13 12.96
N ILE A 301 17.78 7.12 12.69
CA ILE A 301 17.39 5.88 12.00
C ILE A 301 17.42 4.74 13.00
N ILE A 302 16.37 3.94 13.02
CA ILE A 302 16.33 2.65 13.72
C ILE A 302 15.99 1.58 12.70
N ASP A 303 16.88 0.61 12.50
CA ASP A 303 16.68 -0.44 11.52
C ASP A 303 16.85 -1.86 12.08
N SER A 304 16.15 -2.80 11.45
CA SER A 304 16.17 -4.23 11.78
C SER A 304 16.99 -5.06 10.77
N ILE A 305 17.90 -4.44 10.02
CA ILE A 305 18.77 -5.14 9.07
C ILE A 305 19.64 -6.13 9.83
N ASP A 306 19.67 -7.39 9.34
CA ASP A 306 20.52 -8.43 9.93
C ASP A 306 21.99 -8.13 9.60
N ARG A 307 22.83 -8.14 10.62
CA ARG A 307 24.28 -8.02 10.52
C ARG A 307 24.95 -9.33 10.97
N GLU A 308 25.93 -9.28 11.85
CA GLU A 308 26.69 -10.44 12.32
C GLU A 308 25.95 -11.32 13.38
N GLU A 309 24.67 -11.12 13.55
CA GLU A 309 23.85 -11.79 14.55
C GLU A 309 23.43 -13.19 14.12
N ASP A 310 23.39 -14.13 15.07
CA ASP A 310 22.86 -15.48 14.85
C ASP A 310 21.32 -15.49 14.93
N LYS A 311 20.69 -14.87 13.96
CA LYS A 311 19.22 -14.88 13.79
C LYS A 311 18.66 -16.29 13.67
N LYS A 312 19.38 -17.17 12.94
CA LYS A 312 18.92 -18.54 12.72
C LYS A 312 18.93 -19.34 14.02
N GLY A 313 20.03 -19.28 14.78
CA GLY A 313 20.12 -19.93 16.09
C GLY A 313 19.08 -19.40 17.09
N PHE A 314 18.85 -18.08 17.10
CA PHE A 314 17.80 -17.49 17.93
C PHE A 314 16.41 -18.00 17.54
N MET A 315 16.09 -18.06 16.25
CA MET A 315 14.81 -18.58 15.76
C MET A 315 14.62 -20.07 16.15
N GLU A 316 15.65 -20.89 15.98
CA GLU A 316 15.60 -22.31 16.34
C GLU A 316 15.41 -22.50 17.85
N ALA A 317 16.17 -21.78 18.67
CA ALA A 317 16.06 -21.84 20.13
C ALA A 317 14.67 -21.41 20.66
N ASN A 318 14.05 -20.44 20.01
CA ASN A 318 12.73 -19.90 20.38
C ASN A 318 11.56 -20.50 19.57
N LYS A 319 11.83 -21.48 18.71
CA LYS A 319 10.83 -22.15 17.84
C LYS A 319 10.03 -21.16 16.96
N LEU A 320 10.70 -20.13 16.45
CA LEU A 320 10.08 -19.11 15.62
C LEU A 320 10.04 -19.57 14.16
N THR A 321 8.93 -19.31 13.50
CA THR A 321 8.74 -19.49 12.06
C THR A 321 9.04 -18.19 11.31
N MET A 322 9.20 -18.23 9.99
CA MET A 322 9.29 -17.03 9.17
C MET A 322 8.03 -16.15 9.28
N ASN A 323 6.88 -16.77 9.54
CA ASN A 323 5.63 -16.03 9.74
C ASN A 323 5.64 -15.25 11.07
N ASP A 324 6.27 -15.82 12.12
CA ASP A 324 6.49 -15.09 13.37
C ASP A 324 7.40 -13.88 13.16
N VAL A 325 8.47 -14.03 12.39
CA VAL A 325 9.41 -12.94 12.04
C VAL A 325 8.69 -11.79 11.33
N ARG A 326 7.81 -12.11 10.36
CA ARG A 326 6.99 -11.11 9.65
C ARG A 326 6.05 -10.32 10.56
N THR A 327 5.72 -10.85 11.73
CA THR A 327 4.88 -10.17 12.73
C THR A 327 5.70 -9.45 13.78
N LEU A 328 6.76 -10.10 14.29
CA LEU A 328 7.55 -9.59 15.42
C LEU A 328 8.34 -8.33 15.06
N ILE A 329 9.01 -8.31 13.89
CA ILE A 329 9.79 -7.14 13.45
C ILE A 329 8.91 -5.87 13.33
N PRO A 330 7.79 -5.89 12.59
CA PRO A 330 6.87 -4.74 12.55
C PRO A 330 6.34 -4.32 13.92
N THR A 331 6.05 -5.27 14.80
CA THR A 331 5.59 -4.99 16.16
C THR A 331 6.68 -4.32 17.00
N ALA A 332 7.93 -4.75 16.86
CA ALA A 332 9.08 -4.16 17.53
C ALA A 332 9.27 -2.68 17.15
N HIS A 333 9.26 -2.38 15.85
CA HIS A 333 9.26 -1.00 15.34
C HIS A 333 8.04 -0.21 15.85
N GLY A 334 6.89 -0.86 15.92
CA GLY A 334 5.66 -0.29 16.47
C GLY A 334 5.82 0.17 17.91
N HIS A 335 6.43 -0.63 18.80
CA HIS A 335 6.67 -0.26 20.21
C HIS A 335 7.57 0.95 20.34
N ILE A 336 8.62 1.05 19.53
CA ILE A 336 9.53 2.20 19.54
C ILE A 336 8.79 3.46 19.07
N ALA A 337 8.10 3.35 17.94
CA ALA A 337 7.33 4.47 17.39
C ALA A 337 6.23 4.96 18.33
N ASP A 338 5.52 4.06 19.00
CA ASP A 338 4.47 4.40 19.96
C ASP A 338 5.02 5.12 21.19
N HIS A 339 6.12 4.61 21.76
CA HIS A 339 6.79 5.25 22.88
C HIS A 339 7.27 6.68 22.53
N LEU A 340 7.88 6.85 21.36
CA LEU A 340 8.36 8.15 20.91
C LEU A 340 7.20 9.09 20.57
N ALA A 341 6.15 8.62 19.92
CA ALA A 341 4.96 9.41 19.64
C ALA A 341 4.26 9.92 20.90
N ALA A 342 4.17 9.08 21.93
CA ALA A 342 3.57 9.48 23.22
C ALA A 342 4.37 10.54 23.96
N ASN A 343 5.71 10.54 23.85
CA ASN A 343 6.61 11.42 24.59
C ASN A 343 7.14 12.61 23.75
N ARG A 344 7.10 12.53 22.44
CA ARG A 344 7.66 13.51 21.49
C ARG A 344 6.70 13.77 20.33
N GLN A 345 5.60 14.50 20.60
CA GLN A 345 4.56 14.83 19.59
C GLN A 345 5.05 15.73 18.43
N ASP A 346 6.21 16.37 18.61
CA ASP A 346 6.90 17.19 17.63
C ASP A 346 7.80 16.39 16.67
N THR A 347 7.74 15.07 16.71
CA THR A 347 8.51 14.16 15.86
C THR A 347 7.66 13.64 14.70
N THR A 348 8.15 13.78 13.47
CA THR A 348 7.60 13.07 12.32
C THR A 348 8.29 11.72 12.17
N ILE A 349 7.50 10.64 12.10
CA ILE A 349 8.00 9.28 11.96
C ILE A 349 7.81 8.82 10.52
N LEU A 350 8.90 8.37 9.86
CA LEU A 350 8.85 7.68 8.58
C LEU A 350 8.99 6.20 8.80
N MET A 351 8.05 5.42 8.28
CA MET A 351 8.10 3.96 8.29
C MET A 351 8.35 3.41 6.90
N THR A 352 9.40 2.60 6.76
CA THR A 352 9.76 1.96 5.50
C THR A 352 9.24 0.54 5.44
N GLY A 353 8.39 0.28 4.44
CA GLY A 353 7.66 -0.97 4.26
C GLY A 353 6.25 -0.92 4.82
N GLY A 354 5.28 -1.41 4.04
CA GLY A 354 3.87 -1.46 4.45
C GLY A 354 3.66 -2.27 5.72
N ASP A 355 4.36 -3.40 5.86
CA ASP A 355 4.28 -4.26 7.04
C ASP A 355 4.71 -3.52 8.32
N THR A 356 5.75 -2.66 8.25
CA THR A 356 6.22 -1.87 9.41
C THR A 356 5.15 -0.91 9.90
N LEU A 357 4.55 -0.14 8.99
CA LEU A 357 3.46 0.78 9.34
C LEU A 357 2.21 0.03 9.82
N MET A 358 1.87 -1.07 9.16
CA MET A 358 0.75 -1.91 9.58
C MET A 358 0.95 -2.51 10.98
N GLY A 359 2.17 -2.97 11.30
CA GLY A 359 2.52 -3.45 12.64
C GLY A 359 2.32 -2.38 13.71
N TYR A 360 2.74 -1.15 13.43
CA TYR A 360 2.50 0.00 14.30
C TYR A 360 1.01 0.30 14.47
N MET A 361 0.26 0.41 13.38
CA MET A 361 -1.19 0.68 13.44
C MET A 361 -1.94 -0.41 14.23
N LYS A 362 -1.60 -1.68 14.02
CA LYS A 362 -2.17 -2.80 14.80
C LYS A 362 -1.86 -2.69 16.28
N LEU A 363 -0.63 -2.33 16.65
CA LEU A 363 -0.21 -2.17 18.05
C LEU A 363 -1.04 -1.10 18.77
N ILE A 364 -1.22 0.06 18.15
CA ILE A 364 -1.98 1.19 18.76
C ILE A 364 -3.50 1.07 18.55
N GLY A 365 -3.99 -0.02 17.94
CA GLY A 365 -5.41 -0.22 17.65
C GLY A 365 -6.00 0.75 16.62
N CYS A 366 -5.15 1.41 15.82
CA CYS A 366 -5.58 2.35 14.78
C CYS A 366 -5.93 1.60 13.49
N THR A 367 -7.15 1.75 13.01
CA THR A 367 -7.63 1.08 11.79
C THR A 367 -7.85 2.03 10.63
N GLN A 368 -7.53 3.32 10.83
CA GLN A 368 -7.76 4.36 9.84
C GLN A 368 -6.54 5.27 9.72
N ILE A 369 -6.19 5.63 8.49
CA ILE A 369 -5.17 6.61 8.17
C ILE A 369 -5.67 7.55 7.06
N THR A 370 -5.37 8.83 7.19
CA THR A 370 -5.80 9.85 6.22
C THR A 370 -4.57 10.36 5.48
N PRO A 371 -4.37 10.02 4.20
CA PRO A 371 -3.31 10.59 3.38
C PRO A 371 -3.46 12.11 3.27
N VAL A 372 -2.32 12.83 3.30
CA VAL A 372 -2.27 14.30 3.28
C VAL A 372 -1.68 14.81 1.99
N CYS A 373 -0.50 14.32 1.60
CA CYS A 373 0.19 14.66 0.36
C CYS A 373 1.31 13.65 0.05
N GLU A 374 1.74 13.65 -1.20
CA GLU A 374 2.97 12.98 -1.61
C GLU A 374 4.14 13.95 -1.44
N ILE A 375 5.10 13.64 -0.56
CA ILE A 375 6.25 14.51 -0.28
C ILE A 375 7.41 14.26 -1.24
N GLU A 376 7.57 13.03 -1.68
CA GLU A 376 8.46 12.54 -2.74
C GLU A 376 7.74 11.40 -3.45
N GLN A 377 8.17 11.05 -4.66
CA GLN A 377 7.53 9.98 -5.44
C GLN A 377 7.49 8.65 -4.67
N GLY A 378 6.29 8.13 -4.43
CA GLY A 378 6.06 6.91 -3.65
C GLY A 378 6.30 7.08 -2.15
N VAL A 379 6.30 8.31 -1.64
CA VAL A 379 6.44 8.64 -0.21
C VAL A 379 5.27 9.52 0.22
N VAL A 380 4.39 8.96 1.02
CA VAL A 380 3.11 9.57 1.40
C VAL A 380 3.15 10.06 2.83
N VAL A 381 2.85 11.35 3.03
CA VAL A 381 2.55 11.90 4.36
C VAL A 381 1.09 11.63 4.68
N SER A 382 0.83 11.11 5.86
CA SER A 382 -0.50 10.79 6.33
C SER A 382 -0.70 11.22 7.78
N ASN A 383 -1.95 11.33 8.19
CA ASN A 383 -2.35 11.54 9.57
C ASN A 383 -3.05 10.29 10.10
N LEU A 384 -2.76 9.91 11.34
CA LEU A 384 -3.50 8.88 12.08
C LEU A 384 -3.80 9.36 13.50
N LYS A 385 -4.78 8.74 14.15
CA LYS A 385 -5.10 9.03 15.56
C LYS A 385 -4.32 8.10 16.46
N ASN A 386 -3.56 8.67 17.38
CA ASN A 386 -2.82 7.95 18.41
C ASN A 386 -2.90 8.71 19.76
N HIS A 387 -3.14 8.02 20.87
CA HIS A 387 -3.22 8.60 22.22
C HIS A 387 -4.11 9.87 22.33
N GLY A 388 -5.15 9.97 21.51
CA GLY A 388 -6.06 11.12 21.50
C GLY A 388 -5.59 12.35 20.70
N PHE A 389 -4.44 12.30 20.06
CA PHE A 389 -3.94 13.36 19.17
C PHE A 389 -3.78 12.88 17.73
N VAL A 390 -3.63 13.82 16.80
CA VAL A 390 -3.36 13.54 15.38
C VAL A 390 -1.85 13.51 15.17
N GLN A 391 -1.34 12.31 14.92
CA GLN A 391 0.06 12.07 14.60
C GLN A 391 0.30 12.14 13.10
N GLN A 392 1.33 12.89 12.68
CA GLN A 392 1.83 12.86 11.31
C GLN A 392 2.81 11.71 11.16
N ILE A 393 2.60 10.90 10.12
CA ILE A 393 3.45 9.77 9.77
C ILE A 393 3.77 9.80 8.28
N ILE A 394 4.92 9.28 7.89
CA ILE A 394 5.32 9.14 6.50
C ILE A 394 5.46 7.65 6.20
N SER A 395 4.81 7.19 5.15
CA SER A 395 4.99 5.84 4.61
C SER A 395 5.86 5.86 3.37
N LYS A 396 6.82 4.95 3.29
CA LYS A 396 7.69 4.77 2.14
C LYS A 396 7.74 3.31 1.73
N SER A 397 7.41 3.02 0.47
CA SER A 397 7.63 1.68 -0.08
C SER A 397 9.14 1.39 -0.19
N GLY A 398 9.55 0.15 0.15
CA GLY A 398 10.96 -0.24 0.15
C GLY A 398 11.68 -0.12 -1.19
N GLY A 399 10.95 -0.23 -2.31
CA GLY A 399 11.50 -0.17 -3.67
C GLY A 399 11.50 1.21 -4.32
N PHE A 400 11.12 2.29 -3.61
CA PHE A 400 10.94 3.62 -4.19
C PHE A 400 11.93 4.67 -3.66
N GLY A 401 12.14 5.69 -4.46
CA GLY A 401 12.94 6.86 -4.13
C GLY A 401 14.41 6.77 -4.58
N THR A 402 15.03 7.94 -4.75
CA THR A 402 16.46 8.08 -5.05
C THR A 402 17.32 7.81 -3.82
N LYS A 403 18.63 7.62 -3.99
CA LYS A 403 19.57 7.35 -2.89
C LYS A 403 19.49 8.39 -1.76
N ASP A 404 19.24 9.64 -2.08
CA ASP A 404 19.21 10.81 -1.19
C ASP A 404 17.80 11.15 -0.64
N VAL A 405 16.81 10.29 -0.86
CA VAL A 405 15.40 10.58 -0.54
C VAL A 405 15.16 10.90 0.93
N LEU A 406 15.83 10.22 1.87
CA LEU A 406 15.65 10.47 3.31
C LEU A 406 16.15 11.84 3.72
N VAL A 407 17.30 12.27 3.17
CA VAL A 407 17.86 13.61 3.40
C VAL A 407 16.91 14.68 2.83
N LYS A 408 16.41 14.50 1.60
CA LYS A 408 15.43 15.42 1.00
C LYS A 408 14.15 15.55 1.82
N ILE A 409 13.67 14.43 2.39
CA ILE A 409 12.48 14.46 3.25
C ILE A 409 12.79 15.22 4.55
N ALA A 410 13.94 14.96 5.19
CA ALA A 410 14.36 15.70 6.39
C ALA A 410 14.42 17.20 6.15
N ASP A 411 15.01 17.64 5.05
CA ASP A 411 15.09 19.07 4.66
C ASP A 411 13.70 19.70 4.48
N LYS A 412 12.74 18.92 4.00
CA LYS A 412 11.34 19.36 3.82
C LYS A 412 10.57 19.39 5.13
N ILE A 413 10.75 18.39 6.01
CA ILE A 413 9.95 18.19 7.22
C ILE A 413 10.47 19.01 8.39
N LEU A 414 11.80 19.15 8.55
CA LEU A 414 12.36 19.81 9.71
C LEU A 414 12.19 21.33 9.66
N ASN A 415 11.97 21.94 10.83
CA ASN A 415 12.02 23.37 10.99
C ASN A 415 13.43 23.87 10.64
N GLN A 416 13.52 24.96 9.87
CA GLN A 416 14.79 25.67 9.67
C GLN A 416 15.25 26.24 11.03
N LYS A 417 16.52 25.98 11.39
CA LYS A 417 17.12 26.58 12.59
C LYS A 417 17.40 28.07 12.37
#